data_4fb532133bcd0999dc79df2a82ec16a5
#
_entry.id   4fb532133bcd0999dc79df2a82ec16a5
#
_cell.length_a   1.000
_cell.length_b   1.000
_cell.length_c   1.000
_cell.angle_alpha   90.00
_cell.angle_beta   90.00
_cell.angle_gamma   90.00
#
_symmetry.space_group_name_H-M   'P 1'
#
loop_
_entity.id
_entity.type
_entity.pdbx_description
1 polymer ?
#
loop_
_entity_poly.entity_id
_entity_poly.type
_entity_poly.pdbx_seq_one_letter_code
_entity_poly.pdbx_strand_id
1 'polypeptide(L)'
;MSVQLLDKTRKINKLLHNNNSHKVVFNDICDVLSDILSSNVMVISKKGKILGLKNRDDIPEIHELIEGKVGSLIDGMLNERLLLVLSTKENVNLTTLGFDGQNIDKYHGLLLPIDIAGERLGTLFLYRLGIEYDIDDII
;
A
#
# COMPACT_ATOMS: atom_id res chain seq x y z
N MET A 1 9.48 6.25 15.26
CA MET A 1 10.35 7.41 15.13
C MET A 1 10.24 8.02 13.75
N SER A 2 9.72 9.21 13.68
CA SER A 2 9.47 9.89 12.40
C SER A 2 10.72 10.11 11.56
N VAL A 3 11.87 10.41 12.19
CA VAL A 3 13.12 10.67 11.45
C VAL A 3 13.61 9.43 10.70
N GLN A 4 13.58 8.27 11.35
CA GLN A 4 13.97 7.03 10.69
C GLN A 4 13.03 6.66 9.55
N LEU A 5 11.74 6.87 9.76
CA LEU A 5 10.75 6.60 8.74
C LEU A 5 10.92 7.55 7.56
N LEU A 6 11.20 8.82 7.82
CA LEU A 6 11.44 9.80 6.77
C LEU A 6 12.65 9.43 5.91
N ASP A 7 13.76 9.01 6.54
CA ASP A 7 14.95 8.57 5.81
C ASP A 7 14.66 7.34 4.95
N LYS A 8 13.89 6.40 5.47
CA LYS A 8 13.49 5.21 4.71
C LYS A 8 12.54 5.57 3.57
N THR A 9 11.63 6.50 3.79
CA THR A 9 10.74 7.01 2.75
C THR A 9 11.52 7.68 1.63
N ARG A 10 12.55 8.45 1.96
CA ARG A 10 13.43 9.06 0.96
C ARG A 10 14.18 8.00 0.14
N LYS A 11 14.65 6.93 0.78
CA LYS A 11 15.27 5.80 0.09
C LYS A 11 14.29 5.15 -0.89
N ILE A 12 13.07 4.95 -0.45
CA ILE A 12 12.02 4.37 -1.29
C ILE A 12 11.75 5.26 -2.49
N ASN A 13 11.63 6.56 -2.30
CA ASN A 13 11.43 7.51 -3.39
C ASN A 13 12.59 7.47 -4.38
N LYS A 14 13.82 7.36 -3.90
CA LYS A 14 14.99 7.21 -4.76
C LYS A 14 14.91 5.95 -5.60
N LEU A 15 14.52 4.83 -5.00
CA LEU A 15 14.36 3.56 -5.71
C LEU A 15 13.27 3.65 -6.79
N LEU A 16 12.18 4.34 -6.50
CA LEU A 16 11.11 4.57 -7.47
C LEU A 16 11.57 5.41 -8.65
N HIS A 17 12.46 6.38 -8.42
CA HIS A 17 13.00 7.23 -9.48
C HIS A 17 14.04 6.51 -10.34
N ASN A 18 14.82 5.61 -9.75
CA ASN A 18 15.94 4.92 -10.42
C ASN A 18 15.54 3.54 -10.91
N ASN A 19 14.41 3.39 -11.54
CA ASN A 19 13.78 2.14 -11.71
C ASN A 19 14.20 1.36 -12.95
N ASN A 20 15.41 0.81 -12.94
CA ASN A 20 15.88 -0.07 -14.00
C ASN A 20 15.54 -1.55 -13.78
N SER A 21 15.12 -1.93 -12.57
CA SER A 21 14.76 -3.29 -12.21
C SER A 21 13.44 -3.29 -11.44
N HIS A 22 12.37 -2.99 -12.14
CA HIS A 22 11.08 -2.66 -11.55
C HIS A 22 10.53 -3.67 -10.56
N LYS A 23 10.57 -4.97 -10.90
CA LYS A 23 9.96 -6.01 -10.07
C LYS A 23 10.66 -6.18 -8.73
N VAL A 24 11.98 -6.16 -8.73
CA VAL A 24 12.78 -6.31 -7.53
C VAL A 24 12.58 -5.11 -6.61
N VAL A 25 12.58 -3.92 -7.20
CA VAL A 25 12.46 -2.67 -6.44
C VAL A 25 11.12 -2.61 -5.69
N PHE A 26 10.02 -2.94 -6.35
CA PHE A 26 8.70 -2.86 -5.72
C PHE A 26 8.53 -3.88 -4.60
N ASN A 27 9.02 -5.09 -4.78
CA ASN A 27 8.98 -6.10 -3.72
C ASN A 27 9.86 -5.68 -2.53
N ASP A 28 11.03 -5.10 -2.79
CA ASP A 28 11.91 -4.61 -1.74
C ASP A 28 11.23 -3.49 -0.93
N ILE A 29 10.54 -2.59 -1.60
CA ILE A 29 9.76 -1.53 -0.94
C ILE A 29 8.70 -2.15 -0.04
N CYS A 30 7.97 -3.13 -0.54
CA CYS A 30 6.93 -3.81 0.24
C CYS A 30 7.52 -4.50 1.47
N ASP A 31 8.66 -5.17 1.32
CA ASP A 31 9.34 -5.83 2.44
C ASP A 31 9.75 -4.81 3.52
N VAL A 32 10.36 -3.72 3.12
CA VAL A 32 10.82 -2.68 4.06
C VAL A 32 9.63 -2.07 4.80
N LEU A 33 8.57 -1.71 4.08
CA LEU A 33 7.39 -1.10 4.69
C LEU A 33 6.63 -2.07 5.58
N SER A 34 6.56 -3.33 5.19
CA SER A 34 5.95 -4.37 6.00
C SER A 34 6.65 -4.49 7.35
N ASP A 35 7.97 -4.46 7.35
CA ASP A 35 8.76 -4.54 8.58
C ASP A 35 8.58 -3.30 9.46
N ILE A 36 8.64 -2.11 8.85
CA ILE A 36 8.55 -0.84 9.59
C ILE A 36 7.17 -0.65 10.20
N LEU A 37 6.12 -0.93 9.44
CA LEU A 37 4.76 -0.61 9.82
C LEU A 37 3.96 -1.83 10.28
N SER A 38 4.58 -3.01 10.33
CA SER A 38 3.93 -4.27 10.73
C SER A 38 2.61 -4.46 9.98
N SER A 39 2.66 -4.35 8.66
CA SER A 39 1.49 -4.33 7.79
C SER A 39 1.66 -5.22 6.59
N ASN A 40 0.54 -5.66 6.01
CA ASN A 40 0.54 -6.16 4.65
C ASN A 40 0.65 -4.98 3.70
N VAL A 41 1.40 -5.14 2.63
CA VAL A 41 1.74 -4.03 1.72
C VAL A 41 1.54 -4.44 0.28
N MET A 42 0.96 -3.55 -0.50
CA MET A 42 0.74 -3.76 -1.93
C MET A 42 1.04 -2.48 -2.70
N VAL A 43 1.79 -2.60 -3.78
CA VAL A 43 1.99 -1.51 -4.73
C VAL A 43 1.16 -1.82 -5.96
N ILE A 44 0.30 -0.90 -6.34
CA ILE A 44 -0.66 -1.08 -7.42
C ILE A 44 -0.44 0.01 -8.45
N SER A 45 -0.33 -0.36 -9.73
CA SER A 45 -0.19 0.61 -10.81
C SER A 45 -1.48 1.40 -11.02
N LYS A 46 -1.40 2.48 -11.77
CA LYS A 46 -2.57 3.29 -12.16
C LYS A 46 -3.66 2.44 -12.84
N LYS A 47 -3.28 1.38 -13.53
CA LYS A 47 -4.22 0.49 -14.22
C LYS A 47 -4.74 -0.64 -13.34
N GLY A 48 -4.32 -0.72 -12.08
CA GLY A 48 -4.77 -1.75 -11.17
C GLY A 48 -3.90 -3.00 -11.14
N LYS A 49 -2.74 -2.99 -11.77
CA LYS A 49 -1.83 -4.13 -11.77
C LYS A 49 -0.99 -4.14 -10.51
N ILE A 50 -0.90 -5.30 -9.85
CA ILE A 50 -0.06 -5.46 -8.67
C ILE A 50 1.40 -5.51 -9.10
N LEU A 51 2.19 -4.54 -8.65
CA LEU A 51 3.61 -4.41 -8.97
C LEU A 51 4.51 -4.96 -7.89
N GLY A 52 4.04 -4.97 -6.66
CA GLY A 52 4.76 -5.52 -5.52
C GLY A 52 3.79 -5.92 -4.44
N LEU A 53 4.19 -6.88 -3.61
CA LEU A 53 3.29 -7.45 -2.61
C LEU A 53 4.10 -8.04 -1.47
N LYS A 54 3.65 -7.81 -0.24
CA LYS A 54 4.18 -8.48 0.95
C LYS A 54 3.02 -8.76 1.90
N ASN A 55 2.80 -10.03 2.17
CA ASN A 55 1.83 -10.49 3.16
C ASN A 55 2.56 -11.07 4.36
N ARG A 56 2.12 -10.68 5.55
CA ARG A 56 2.67 -11.18 6.80
C ARG A 56 1.87 -12.38 7.28
N ASP A 57 2.53 -13.32 7.96
CA ASP A 57 1.87 -14.50 8.49
C ASP A 57 0.87 -14.17 9.60
N ASP A 58 1.09 -13.06 10.31
CA ASP A 58 0.27 -12.65 11.45
C ASP A 58 -0.90 -11.73 11.07
N ILE A 59 -1.06 -11.39 9.79
CA ILE A 59 -2.17 -10.56 9.32
C ILE A 59 -2.93 -11.34 8.24
N PRO A 60 -4.17 -11.77 8.52
CA PRO A 60 -4.97 -12.42 7.48
C PRO A 60 -5.21 -11.50 6.29
N GLU A 61 -5.07 -12.02 5.10
CA GLU A 61 -5.33 -11.25 3.89
C GLU A 61 -6.81 -10.90 3.80
N ILE A 62 -7.08 -9.67 3.33
CA ILE A 62 -8.45 -9.26 3.03
C ILE A 62 -8.99 -10.17 1.93
N HIS A 63 -10.23 -10.66 2.11
CA HIS A 63 -10.82 -11.67 1.25
C HIS A 63 -10.71 -11.34 -0.24
N GLU A 64 -10.99 -10.11 -0.61
CA GLU A 64 -10.98 -9.66 -2.00
C GLU A 64 -9.56 -9.61 -2.60
N LEU A 65 -8.53 -9.73 -1.77
CA LEU A 65 -7.12 -9.66 -2.19
C LEU A 65 -6.39 -11.00 -2.09
N ILE A 66 -7.05 -12.06 -1.60
CA ILE A 66 -6.39 -13.34 -1.30
C ILE A 66 -5.71 -13.95 -2.53
N GLU A 67 -6.32 -13.83 -3.70
CA GLU A 67 -5.76 -14.39 -4.93
C GLU A 67 -4.80 -13.43 -5.63
N GLY A 68 -4.58 -12.24 -5.07
CA GLY A 68 -3.70 -11.25 -5.67
C GLY A 68 -2.25 -11.68 -5.64
N LYS A 69 -1.57 -11.49 -6.76
CA LYS A 69 -0.13 -11.73 -6.87
C LYS A 69 0.47 -10.76 -7.87
N VAL A 70 1.78 -10.60 -7.82
CA VAL A 70 2.48 -9.69 -8.74
C VAL A 70 2.13 -10.06 -10.18
N GLY A 71 1.70 -9.06 -10.93
CA GLY A 71 1.27 -9.21 -12.31
C GLY A 71 -0.23 -9.36 -12.50
N SER A 72 -1.00 -9.68 -11.46
CA SER A 72 -2.46 -9.77 -11.58
C SER A 72 -3.11 -8.39 -11.44
N LEU A 73 -4.37 -8.30 -11.85
CA LEU A 73 -5.15 -7.07 -11.74
C LEU A 73 -6.07 -7.15 -10.54
N ILE A 74 -6.21 -6.05 -9.80
CA ILE A 74 -7.23 -5.93 -8.78
C ILE A 74 -8.58 -5.60 -9.43
N ASP A 75 -9.64 -5.69 -8.64
CA ASP A 75 -10.97 -5.29 -9.12
C ASP A 75 -10.97 -3.86 -9.64
N GLY A 76 -11.58 -3.65 -10.80
CA GLY A 76 -11.58 -2.34 -11.48
C GLY A 76 -12.25 -1.24 -10.66
N MET A 77 -13.35 -1.55 -9.98
CA MET A 77 -14.03 -0.57 -9.13
C MET A 77 -13.19 -0.20 -7.92
N LEU A 78 -12.52 -1.19 -7.33
CA LEU A 78 -11.59 -0.93 -6.24
C LEU A 78 -10.47 0.00 -6.69
N ASN A 79 -9.89 -0.27 -7.86
CA ASN A 79 -8.82 0.58 -8.39
C ASN A 79 -9.30 2.00 -8.64
N GLU A 80 -10.49 2.18 -9.19
CA GLU A 80 -11.07 3.51 -9.37
C GLU A 80 -11.19 4.27 -8.06
N ARG A 81 -11.65 3.60 -7.00
CA ARG A 81 -11.77 4.21 -5.68
C ARG A 81 -10.41 4.58 -5.09
N LEU A 82 -9.40 3.73 -5.28
CA LEU A 82 -8.04 4.04 -4.84
C LEU A 82 -7.49 5.27 -5.55
N LEU A 83 -7.75 5.41 -6.84
CA LEU A 83 -7.27 6.55 -7.62
C LEU A 83 -7.93 7.88 -7.23
N LEU A 84 -9.09 7.84 -6.58
CA LEU A 84 -9.72 9.06 -6.06
C LEU A 84 -9.03 9.61 -4.82
N VAL A 85 -8.17 8.83 -4.19
CA VAL A 85 -7.38 9.27 -3.03
C VAL A 85 -6.20 10.06 -3.54
N LEU A 86 -6.21 11.38 -3.33
CA LEU A 86 -5.22 12.30 -3.89
C LEU A 86 -4.11 12.68 -2.91
N SER A 87 -4.23 12.30 -1.65
CA SER A 87 -3.22 12.55 -0.62
C SER A 87 -3.18 11.37 0.32
N THR A 88 -2.12 11.27 1.11
CA THR A 88 -1.99 10.19 2.11
C THR A 88 -3.20 10.18 3.04
N LYS A 89 -3.81 9.01 3.18
CA LYS A 89 -4.95 8.78 4.07
C LYS A 89 -4.60 7.67 5.05
N GLU A 90 -4.59 8.00 6.33
CA GLU A 90 -4.36 7.04 7.40
C GLU A 90 -5.69 6.54 7.97
N ASN A 91 -5.67 5.30 8.48
CA ASN A 91 -6.82 4.69 9.15
C ASN A 91 -8.10 4.73 8.32
N VAL A 92 -7.95 4.44 7.03
CA VAL A 92 -9.08 4.41 6.10
C VAL A 92 -10.04 3.31 6.51
N ASN A 93 -11.33 3.65 6.54
CA ASN A 93 -12.37 2.64 6.67
C ASN A 93 -12.48 1.88 5.36
N LEU A 94 -12.11 0.61 5.36
CA LEU A 94 -12.00 -0.17 4.13
C LEU A 94 -13.35 -0.41 3.47
N THR A 95 -14.46 -0.31 4.22
CA THR A 95 -15.78 -0.41 3.61
C THR A 95 -16.03 0.71 2.59
N THR A 96 -15.43 1.88 2.80
CA THR A 96 -15.56 2.99 1.85
C THR A 96 -14.88 2.70 0.51
N LEU A 97 -13.95 1.76 0.48
CA LEU A 97 -13.27 1.32 -0.74
C LEU A 97 -14.00 0.16 -1.41
N GLY A 98 -15.06 -0.36 -0.77
CA GLY A 98 -15.84 -1.45 -1.33
C GLY A 98 -15.50 -2.82 -0.76
N PHE A 99 -14.62 -2.91 0.23
CA PHE A 99 -14.39 -4.17 0.91
C PHE A 99 -15.56 -4.48 1.84
N ASP A 100 -16.05 -5.71 1.80
CA ASP A 100 -17.19 -6.12 2.60
C ASP A 100 -16.98 -7.45 3.33
N GLY A 101 -15.72 -7.88 3.42
CA GLY A 101 -15.38 -9.13 4.07
C GLY A 101 -15.69 -9.16 5.56
N GLN A 102 -15.75 -10.38 6.10
CA GLN A 102 -15.97 -10.58 7.52
C GLN A 102 -14.85 -9.92 8.33
N ASN A 103 -15.21 -9.19 9.39
CA ASN A 103 -14.28 -8.48 10.25
C ASN A 103 -13.50 -7.35 9.56
N ILE A 104 -13.99 -6.87 8.43
CA ILE A 104 -13.28 -5.79 7.70
C ILE A 104 -13.14 -4.52 8.53
N ASP A 105 -14.04 -4.27 9.46
CA ASP A 105 -14.01 -3.13 10.37
C ASP A 105 -12.85 -3.17 11.36
N LYS A 106 -12.21 -4.32 11.54
CA LYS A 106 -11.04 -4.47 12.42
C LYS A 106 -9.72 -4.11 11.75
N TYR A 107 -9.73 -3.95 10.42
CA TYR A 107 -8.55 -3.55 9.67
C TYR A 107 -8.45 -2.04 9.59
N HIS A 108 -7.24 -1.55 9.65
CA HIS A 108 -6.92 -0.14 9.37
C HIS A 108 -6.14 -0.09 8.07
N GLY A 109 -6.55 0.77 7.17
CA GLY A 109 -5.89 0.96 5.89
C GLY A 109 -5.04 2.22 5.88
N LEU A 110 -3.95 2.17 5.13
CA LEU A 110 -3.10 3.32 4.88
C LEU A 110 -2.91 3.41 3.37
N LEU A 111 -3.27 4.54 2.79
CA LEU A 111 -3.18 4.78 1.35
C LEU A 111 -2.24 5.93 1.07
N LEU A 112 -1.28 5.70 0.19
CA LEU A 112 -0.37 6.73 -0.28
C LEU A 112 -0.40 6.77 -1.81
N PRO A 113 -0.80 7.92 -2.40
CA PRO A 113 -0.68 8.07 -3.85
C PRO A 113 0.78 8.06 -4.26
N ILE A 114 1.08 7.40 -5.36
CA ILE A 114 2.42 7.42 -5.95
C ILE A 114 2.36 8.39 -7.13
N ASP A 115 2.94 9.57 -6.92
CA ASP A 115 2.99 10.62 -7.94
C ASP A 115 4.45 10.95 -8.23
N ILE A 116 4.79 11.08 -9.49
CA ILE A 116 6.12 11.52 -9.91
C ILE A 116 5.94 12.62 -10.96
N ALA A 117 6.56 13.77 -10.72
CA ALA A 117 6.49 14.92 -11.62
C ALA A 117 5.06 15.33 -11.95
N GLY A 118 4.18 15.26 -10.97
CA GLY A 118 2.78 15.64 -11.13
C GLY A 118 1.90 14.59 -11.78
N GLU A 119 2.46 13.42 -12.12
CA GLU A 119 1.71 12.34 -12.75
C GLU A 119 1.43 11.23 -11.75
N ARG A 120 0.17 10.79 -11.67
CA ARG A 120 -0.22 9.66 -10.84
C ARG A 120 0.23 8.37 -11.49
N LEU A 121 1.12 7.63 -10.81
CA LEU A 121 1.64 6.35 -11.31
C LEU A 121 0.96 5.14 -10.68
N GLY A 122 0.44 5.30 -9.50
CA GLY A 122 -0.19 4.19 -8.80
C GLY A 122 -0.59 4.51 -7.38
N THR A 123 -0.73 3.46 -6.58
CA THR A 123 -1.14 3.55 -5.18
C THR A 123 -0.33 2.58 -4.34
N LEU A 124 0.12 3.04 -3.20
CA LEU A 124 0.69 2.18 -2.16
C LEU A 124 -0.41 1.94 -1.13
N PHE A 125 -0.78 0.68 -0.94
CA PHE A 125 -1.85 0.28 -0.04
C PHE A 125 -1.30 -0.63 1.05
N LEU A 126 -1.49 -0.22 2.30
CA LEU A 126 -1.10 -1.01 3.46
C LEU A 126 -2.33 -1.25 4.33
N TYR A 127 -2.35 -2.39 5.02
CA TYR A 127 -3.38 -2.64 6.01
C TYR A 127 -2.85 -3.51 7.14
N ARG A 128 -3.43 -3.33 8.33
CA ARG A 128 -3.12 -4.14 9.51
C ARG A 128 -4.34 -4.21 10.42
N LEU A 129 -4.30 -5.17 11.36
CA LEU A 129 -5.39 -5.41 12.30
C LEU A 129 -5.17 -4.67 13.62
N GLY A 130 -6.24 -4.08 14.13
CA GLY A 130 -6.35 -3.67 15.54
C GLY A 130 -5.55 -2.48 15.99
N ILE A 131 -4.50 -2.10 15.27
CA ILE A 131 -3.62 -0.99 15.66
C ILE A 131 -3.73 0.10 14.61
N GLU A 132 -4.11 1.30 15.04
CA GLU A 132 -4.21 2.46 14.17
C GLU A 132 -2.83 2.92 13.71
N TYR A 133 -2.77 3.49 12.51
CA TYR A 133 -1.58 4.18 12.02
C TYR A 133 -1.50 5.55 12.65
N ASP A 134 -0.29 5.96 13.03
CA ASP A 134 -0.03 7.27 13.56
C ASP A 134 0.68 8.10 12.49
N ILE A 135 0.13 9.25 12.15
CA ILE A 135 0.70 10.12 11.13
C ILE A 135 2.12 10.58 11.50
N ASP A 136 2.42 10.72 12.78
CA ASP A 136 3.75 11.08 13.24
C ASP A 136 4.79 10.00 12.92
N ASP A 137 4.37 8.76 12.76
CA ASP A 137 5.25 7.68 12.34
C ASP A 137 5.45 7.64 10.83
N ILE A 138 4.62 8.32 10.08
CA ILE A 138 4.60 8.28 8.61
C ILE A 138 5.32 9.47 7.99
N ILE A 139 5.28 10.60 8.65
CA ILE A 139 5.94 11.85 8.19
C ILE A 139 7.39 11.95 8.75
#